data_b319c73f9408ce3d8bf5af5f58d5578a
#
_entry.id   b319c73f9408ce3d8bf5af5f58d5578a
#
_cell.length_a   1.000
_cell.length_b   1.000
_cell.length_c   1.000
_cell.angle_alpha   90.00
_cell.angle_beta   90.00
_cell.angle_gamma   90.00
#
_symmetry.space_group_name_H-M   'P 1'
#
loop_
_entity.id
_entity.type
_entity.pdbx_description
1 polymer ?
#
loop_
_entity_poly.entity_id
_entity_poly.type
_entity_poly.pdbx_seq_one_letter_code
_entity_poly.pdbx_strand_id
1 'polypeptide(L)'
;TDRSRGLGDVYKRQLIMQMDTDIKHSYEEDILKIEIETNTKLYDNIIEAKEELRDIRHDLKNRLNSLSYAIELGDYETAGKELGSMLDNINKAGMPDYCENLKVNSIFTYKLSDVPQGVTVNCIVDVPKEMDIDYGDLNVLIGNLIDNSINAVKRIENVENAFIDINLTCSAGNLVFIIKNSYSDEREVRSRDYYVNHGRGIGSVKKILRKYNGSYELQKTDREYETCITAHMYNVGRRLNLNKMS
;
A
#
# COMPACT_ATOMS: atom_id res chain seq x y z
N THR A 1 -19.94 25.98 58.63
CA THR A 1 -20.33 25.02 57.56
C THR A 1 -19.90 25.47 56.16
N ASP A 2 -19.80 26.75 55.85
CA ASP A 2 -19.37 27.25 54.53
C ASP A 2 -17.87 27.09 54.27
N ARG A 3 -17.01 27.26 55.28
CA ARG A 3 -15.55 27.05 55.17
C ARG A 3 -15.19 25.58 54.88
N SER A 4 -15.94 24.63 55.40
CA SER A 4 -15.73 23.20 55.19
C SER A 4 -16.13 22.77 53.78
N ARG A 5 -17.16 23.36 53.19
CA ARG A 5 -17.57 23.11 51.79
C ARG A 5 -16.56 23.64 50.79
N GLY A 6 -16.05 24.87 51.02
CA GLY A 6 -15.03 25.48 50.17
C GLY A 6 -13.70 24.72 50.11
N LEU A 7 -13.24 24.13 51.25
CA LEU A 7 -12.04 23.27 51.29
C LEU A 7 -12.25 21.98 50.48
N GLY A 8 -13.43 21.35 50.60
CA GLY A 8 -13.76 20.14 49.83
C GLY A 8 -13.79 20.33 48.32
N ASP A 9 -14.26 21.50 47.88
CA ASP A 9 -14.30 21.85 46.45
C ASP A 9 -12.90 22.15 45.86
N VAL A 10 -12.04 22.77 46.63
CA VAL A 10 -10.62 23.01 46.27
C VAL A 10 -9.88 21.66 46.14
N TYR A 11 -10.03 20.77 47.12
CA TYR A 11 -9.43 19.43 47.07
C TYR A 11 -9.93 18.61 45.87
N LYS A 12 -11.24 18.64 45.57
CA LYS A 12 -11.79 17.96 44.38
C LYS A 12 -11.21 18.50 43.10
N ARG A 13 -11.12 19.80 42.92
CA ARG A 13 -10.49 20.43 41.75
C ARG A 13 -9.04 20.04 41.60
N GLN A 14 -8.28 20.04 42.70
CA GLN A 14 -6.87 19.66 42.70
C GLN A 14 -6.68 18.19 42.32
N LEU A 15 -7.54 17.29 42.82
CA LEU A 15 -7.53 15.88 42.49
C LEU A 15 -7.89 15.64 41.00
N ILE A 16 -8.88 16.35 40.48
CA ILE A 16 -9.26 16.27 39.07
C ILE A 16 -8.13 16.74 38.16
N MET A 17 -7.48 17.88 38.51
CA MET A 17 -6.31 18.40 37.76
C MET A 17 -5.15 17.40 37.76
N GLN A 18 -4.92 16.73 38.88
CA GLN A 18 -3.83 15.76 39.03
C GLN A 18 -4.14 14.49 38.21
N MET A 19 -5.39 14.01 38.23
CA MET A 19 -5.82 12.89 37.38
C MET A 19 -5.73 13.24 35.90
N ASP A 20 -6.07 14.45 35.49
CA ASP A 20 -5.96 14.88 34.08
C ASP A 20 -4.50 14.92 33.61
N THR A 21 -3.59 15.40 34.46
CA THR A 21 -2.15 15.40 34.18
C THR A 21 -1.59 13.97 34.10
N ASP A 22 -1.97 13.08 35.01
CA ASP A 22 -1.50 11.71 35.03
C ASP A 22 -2.01 10.92 33.80
N ILE A 23 -3.27 11.12 33.40
CA ILE A 23 -3.85 10.54 32.17
C ILE A 23 -3.10 11.05 30.93
N LYS A 24 -2.79 12.35 30.89
CA LYS A 24 -2.08 12.95 29.76
C LYS A 24 -0.65 12.41 29.64
N HIS A 25 0.07 12.28 30.76
CA HIS A 25 1.40 11.68 30.77
C HIS A 25 1.39 10.22 30.35
N SER A 26 0.43 9.41 30.85
CA SER A 26 0.28 8.01 30.42
C SER A 26 0.01 7.91 28.92
N TYR A 27 -0.80 8.81 28.38
CA TYR A 27 -1.10 8.83 26.93
C TYR A 27 0.13 9.22 26.09
N GLU A 28 0.91 10.20 26.54
CA GLU A 28 2.17 10.61 25.91
C GLU A 28 3.21 9.48 25.94
N GLU A 29 3.33 8.75 27.05
CA GLU A 29 4.19 7.57 27.15
C GLU A 29 3.78 6.44 26.21
N ASP A 30 2.49 6.17 26.06
CA ASP A 30 2.00 5.14 25.16
C ASP A 30 2.25 5.49 23.68
N ILE A 31 2.06 6.76 23.31
CA ILE A 31 2.41 7.24 21.96
C ILE A 31 3.91 7.06 21.70
N LEU A 32 4.76 7.46 22.64
CA LEU A 32 6.20 7.34 22.51
C LEU A 32 6.65 5.87 22.37
N LYS A 33 6.04 4.95 23.13
CA LYS A 33 6.30 3.51 22.99
C LYS A 33 5.95 2.99 21.61
N ILE A 34 4.77 3.37 21.09
CA ILE A 34 4.33 2.98 19.72
C ILE A 34 5.30 3.53 18.68
N GLU A 35 5.76 4.76 18.83
CA GLU A 35 6.72 5.38 17.93
C GLU A 35 8.08 4.66 17.94
N ILE A 36 8.58 4.31 19.13
CA ILE A 36 9.82 3.55 19.29
C ILE A 36 9.69 2.15 18.65
N GLU A 37 8.60 1.43 18.92
CA GLU A 37 8.35 0.12 18.35
C GLU A 37 8.26 0.17 16.82
N THR A 38 7.58 1.19 16.29
CA THR A 38 7.44 1.37 14.84
C THR A 38 8.80 1.68 14.20
N ASN A 39 9.58 2.56 14.80
CA ASN A 39 10.91 2.89 14.33
C ASN A 39 11.86 1.68 14.41
N THR A 40 11.81 0.90 15.48
CA THR A 40 12.61 -0.33 15.61
C THR A 40 12.31 -1.31 14.49
N LYS A 41 11.03 -1.60 14.21
CA LYS A 41 10.64 -2.45 13.09
C LYS A 41 11.10 -1.91 11.74
N LEU A 42 11.05 -0.60 11.55
CA LEU A 42 11.54 0.03 10.33
C LEU A 42 13.05 -0.18 10.16
N TYR A 43 13.84 -0.01 11.26
CA TYR A 43 15.27 -0.27 11.25
C TYR A 43 15.60 -1.73 10.95
N ASP A 44 14.86 -2.67 11.56
CA ASP A 44 15.06 -4.10 11.32
C ASP A 44 14.81 -4.45 9.84
N ASN A 45 13.72 -3.94 9.24
CA ASN A 45 13.43 -4.13 7.82
C ASN A 45 14.50 -3.51 6.91
N ILE A 46 15.07 -2.36 7.27
CA ILE A 46 16.16 -1.72 6.52
C ILE A 46 17.44 -2.56 6.60
N ILE A 47 17.75 -3.14 7.76
CA ILE A 47 18.89 -4.02 7.94
C ILE A 47 18.75 -5.28 7.09
N GLU A 48 17.59 -5.92 7.15
CA GLU A 48 17.26 -7.11 6.37
C GLU A 48 17.39 -6.85 4.86
N ALA A 49 16.75 -5.77 4.36
CA ALA A 49 16.86 -5.37 2.96
C ALA A 49 18.30 -5.07 2.54
N LYS A 50 19.12 -4.50 3.45
CA LYS A 50 20.55 -4.25 3.18
C LYS A 50 21.36 -5.53 3.07
N GLU A 51 21.05 -6.53 3.90
CA GLU A 51 21.69 -7.86 3.83
C GLU A 51 21.31 -8.57 2.54
N GLU A 52 20.04 -8.59 2.16
CA GLU A 52 19.58 -9.14 0.87
C GLU A 52 20.28 -8.47 -0.33
N LEU A 53 20.38 -7.16 -0.34
CA LEU A 53 21.10 -6.42 -1.39
C LEU A 53 22.59 -6.77 -1.44
N ARG A 54 23.19 -7.04 -0.29
CA ARG A 54 24.60 -7.49 -0.21
C ARG A 54 24.77 -8.86 -0.85
N ASP A 55 23.85 -9.78 -0.58
CA ASP A 55 23.89 -11.14 -1.10
C ASP A 55 23.64 -11.16 -2.62
N ILE A 56 22.65 -10.40 -3.10
CA ILE A 56 22.40 -10.21 -4.53
C ILE A 56 23.65 -9.66 -5.23
N ARG A 57 24.27 -8.62 -4.66
CA ARG A 57 25.50 -8.04 -5.24
C ARG A 57 26.66 -9.04 -5.28
N HIS A 58 26.78 -9.87 -4.25
CA HIS A 58 27.82 -10.90 -4.20
C HIS A 58 27.58 -11.98 -5.27
N ASP A 59 26.36 -12.44 -5.41
CA ASP A 59 25.99 -13.43 -6.43
C ASP A 59 26.19 -12.89 -7.86
N LEU A 60 25.73 -11.66 -8.13
CA LEU A 60 25.96 -10.99 -9.41
C LEU A 60 27.44 -10.87 -9.74
N LYS A 61 28.29 -10.49 -8.75
CA LYS A 61 29.72 -10.38 -8.94
C LYS A 61 30.36 -11.74 -9.30
N ASN A 62 29.95 -12.79 -8.63
CA ASN A 62 30.44 -14.14 -8.90
C ASN A 62 30.06 -14.61 -10.31
N ARG A 63 28.83 -14.41 -10.73
CA ARG A 63 28.33 -14.76 -12.06
C ARG A 63 29.04 -13.95 -13.15
N LEU A 64 29.22 -12.64 -12.94
CA LEU A 64 29.98 -11.79 -13.89
C LEU A 64 31.44 -12.21 -14.00
N ASN A 65 32.09 -12.63 -12.90
CA ASN A 65 33.45 -13.15 -12.93
C ASN A 65 33.53 -14.48 -13.69
N SER A 66 32.58 -15.39 -13.49
CA SER A 66 32.49 -16.65 -14.23
C SER A 66 32.32 -16.41 -15.73
N LEU A 67 31.43 -15.49 -16.09
CA LEU A 67 31.18 -15.08 -17.48
C LEU A 67 32.46 -14.48 -18.11
N SER A 68 33.15 -13.57 -17.40
CA SER A 68 34.42 -12.98 -17.87
C SER A 68 35.47 -14.03 -18.13
N TYR A 69 35.61 -14.99 -17.21
CA TYR A 69 36.59 -16.09 -17.35
C TYR A 69 36.29 -17.01 -18.54
N ALA A 70 34.99 -17.35 -18.75
CA ALA A 70 34.57 -18.14 -19.90
C ALA A 70 34.92 -17.44 -21.24
N ILE A 71 34.69 -16.13 -21.31
CA ILE A 71 35.01 -15.30 -22.49
C ILE A 71 36.53 -15.26 -22.72
N GLU A 72 37.34 -15.09 -21.67
CA GLU A 72 38.83 -15.10 -21.76
C GLU A 72 39.39 -16.43 -22.28
N LEU A 73 38.76 -17.55 -21.92
CA LEU A 73 39.10 -18.89 -22.41
C LEU A 73 38.58 -19.17 -23.84
N GLY A 74 37.79 -18.29 -24.43
CA GLY A 74 37.16 -18.51 -25.73
C GLY A 74 35.99 -19.51 -25.72
N ASP A 75 35.52 -19.88 -24.53
CA ASP A 75 34.33 -20.75 -24.35
C ASP A 75 33.03 -19.92 -24.45
N TYR A 76 32.71 -19.54 -25.66
CA TYR A 76 31.53 -18.74 -25.96
C TYR A 76 30.22 -19.50 -25.74
N GLU A 77 30.25 -20.86 -25.79
CA GLU A 77 29.07 -21.67 -25.56
C GLU A 77 28.64 -21.61 -24.09
N THR A 78 29.57 -21.80 -23.17
CA THR A 78 29.34 -21.70 -21.73
C THR A 78 28.98 -20.28 -21.34
N ALA A 79 29.67 -19.26 -21.88
CA ALA A 79 29.34 -17.85 -21.64
C ALA A 79 27.93 -17.50 -22.11
N GLY A 80 27.49 -18.00 -23.27
CA GLY A 80 26.15 -17.81 -23.79
C GLY A 80 25.07 -18.47 -22.94
N LYS A 81 25.32 -19.70 -22.45
CA LYS A 81 24.39 -20.40 -21.53
C LYS A 81 24.24 -19.66 -20.21
N GLU A 82 25.36 -19.20 -19.65
CA GLU A 82 25.35 -18.48 -18.36
C GLU A 82 24.62 -17.13 -18.47
N LEU A 83 24.89 -16.37 -19.54
CA LEU A 83 24.18 -15.14 -19.84
C LEU A 83 22.68 -15.39 -20.05
N GLY A 84 22.32 -16.43 -20.79
CA GLY A 84 20.91 -16.84 -20.99
C GLY A 84 20.23 -17.16 -19.66
N SER A 85 20.89 -17.92 -18.78
CA SER A 85 20.34 -18.24 -17.45
C SER A 85 20.19 -17.01 -16.56
N MET A 86 21.11 -16.03 -16.66
CA MET A 86 20.99 -14.76 -15.94
C MET A 86 19.80 -13.95 -16.44
N LEU A 87 19.61 -13.86 -17.76
CA LEU A 87 18.46 -13.18 -18.37
C LEU A 87 17.13 -13.88 -18.04
N ASP A 88 17.11 -15.22 -18.06
CA ASP A 88 15.93 -15.99 -17.66
C ASP A 88 15.58 -15.79 -16.18
N ASN A 89 16.58 -15.68 -15.31
CA ASN A 89 16.35 -15.41 -13.90
C ASN A 89 15.88 -13.97 -13.67
N ILE A 90 16.40 -12.99 -14.40
CA ILE A 90 15.89 -11.61 -14.39
C ILE A 90 14.45 -11.57 -14.92
N ASN A 91 14.16 -12.30 -15.99
CA ASN A 91 12.80 -12.38 -16.53
C ASN A 91 11.83 -13.18 -15.65
N LYS A 92 12.32 -14.20 -14.90
CA LYS A 92 11.53 -14.95 -13.92
C LYS A 92 11.40 -14.24 -12.58
N ALA A 93 12.42 -13.47 -12.19
CA ALA A 93 12.36 -12.51 -11.08
C ALA A 93 11.71 -11.19 -11.54
N GLY A 94 11.37 -11.09 -12.83
CA GLY A 94 10.66 -9.97 -13.41
C GLY A 94 9.36 -9.78 -12.66
N MET A 95 9.37 -8.83 -11.74
CA MET A 95 8.14 -8.25 -11.23
C MET A 95 7.26 -7.94 -12.43
N PRO A 96 6.00 -8.37 -12.45
CA PRO A 96 5.12 -8.08 -13.57
C PRO A 96 5.16 -6.58 -13.84
N ASP A 97 5.55 -6.20 -15.04
CA ASP A 97 5.57 -4.79 -15.44
C ASP A 97 4.14 -4.42 -15.87
N TYR A 98 3.38 -3.86 -14.93
CA TYR A 98 1.99 -3.52 -15.16
C TYR A 98 1.84 -2.28 -16.05
N CYS A 99 2.79 -1.33 -15.96
CA CYS A 99 2.80 -0.10 -16.76
C CYS A 99 4.14 0.66 -16.65
N GLU A 100 4.37 1.62 -17.55
CA GLU A 100 5.57 2.49 -17.53
C GLU A 100 5.61 3.50 -16.38
N ASN A 101 4.51 3.71 -15.67
CA ASN A 101 4.47 4.62 -14.52
C ASN A 101 5.07 3.95 -13.29
N LEU A 102 6.28 4.38 -12.90
CA LEU A 102 7.03 3.78 -11.78
C LEU A 102 6.27 3.80 -10.45
N LYS A 103 5.48 4.85 -10.19
CA LYS A 103 4.69 4.96 -8.93
C LYS A 103 3.60 3.91 -8.89
N VAL A 104 2.84 3.77 -9.97
CA VAL A 104 1.77 2.78 -10.10
C VAL A 104 2.36 1.38 -10.10
N ASN A 105 3.37 1.13 -10.92
CA ASN A 105 4.01 -0.17 -11.03
C ASN A 105 4.52 -0.68 -9.69
N SER A 106 5.19 0.17 -8.90
CA SER A 106 5.70 -0.20 -7.57
C SER A 106 4.57 -0.57 -6.59
N ILE A 107 3.44 0.16 -6.61
CA ILE A 107 2.28 -0.14 -5.76
C ILE A 107 1.68 -1.49 -6.14
N PHE A 108 1.46 -1.72 -7.44
CA PHE A 108 0.88 -2.98 -7.93
C PHE A 108 1.77 -4.17 -7.61
N THR A 109 3.07 -4.07 -7.92
CA THR A 109 4.05 -5.11 -7.64
C THR A 109 4.07 -5.49 -6.16
N TYR A 110 4.18 -4.50 -5.28
CA TYR A 110 4.21 -4.72 -3.84
C TYR A 110 2.90 -5.32 -3.31
N LYS A 111 1.75 -4.76 -3.72
CA LYS A 111 0.46 -5.21 -3.20
C LYS A 111 0.03 -6.57 -3.74
N LEU A 112 0.22 -6.82 -5.02
CA LEU A 112 -0.22 -8.06 -5.64
C LEU A 112 0.68 -9.27 -5.31
N SER A 113 1.88 -9.04 -4.76
CA SER A 113 2.70 -10.12 -4.20
C SER A 113 2.03 -10.86 -3.04
N ASP A 114 1.09 -10.21 -2.34
CA ASP A 114 0.36 -10.77 -1.20
C ASP A 114 -0.89 -11.58 -1.59
N VAL A 115 -1.18 -11.70 -2.89
CA VAL A 115 -2.33 -12.47 -3.37
C VAL A 115 -2.11 -13.96 -3.13
N PRO A 116 -3.09 -14.68 -2.54
CA PRO A 116 -2.98 -16.11 -2.30
C PRO A 116 -2.80 -16.91 -3.60
N GLN A 117 -2.04 -17.98 -3.55
CA GLN A 117 -1.91 -18.91 -4.67
C GLN A 117 -3.28 -19.50 -5.04
N GLY A 118 -3.54 -19.60 -6.33
CA GLY A 118 -4.82 -20.12 -6.86
C GLY A 118 -5.86 -19.05 -7.16
N VAL A 119 -5.68 -17.80 -6.73
CA VAL A 119 -6.54 -16.67 -7.10
C VAL A 119 -6.14 -16.16 -8.49
N THR A 120 -7.11 -16.03 -9.39
CA THR A 120 -6.89 -15.43 -10.71
C THR A 120 -6.84 -13.91 -10.60
N VAL A 121 -5.77 -13.29 -11.08
CA VAL A 121 -5.63 -11.83 -11.11
C VAL A 121 -5.53 -11.35 -12.56
N ASN A 122 -6.48 -10.49 -12.95
CA ASN A 122 -6.47 -9.81 -14.24
C ASN A 122 -6.22 -8.31 -14.02
N CYS A 123 -5.21 -7.76 -14.67
CA CYS A 123 -4.86 -6.35 -14.55
C CYS A 123 -4.84 -5.67 -15.92
N ILE A 124 -5.59 -4.59 -16.06
CA ILE A 124 -5.52 -3.65 -17.18
C ILE A 124 -5.10 -2.30 -16.60
N VAL A 125 -3.91 -1.82 -16.98
CA VAL A 125 -3.36 -0.57 -16.46
C VAL A 125 -2.95 0.31 -17.64
N ASP A 126 -3.72 1.37 -17.88
CA ASP A 126 -3.48 2.35 -18.95
C ASP A 126 -3.38 3.75 -18.32
N VAL A 127 -2.15 4.11 -17.93
CA VAL A 127 -1.85 5.38 -17.27
C VAL A 127 -0.61 6.02 -17.89
N PRO A 128 -0.55 7.37 -17.95
CA PRO A 128 0.63 8.08 -18.43
C PRO A 128 1.85 7.77 -17.57
N LYS A 129 3.04 7.80 -18.18
CA LYS A 129 4.32 7.64 -17.51
C LYS A 129 4.50 8.61 -16.33
N GLU A 130 4.00 9.83 -16.49
CA GLU A 130 4.01 10.87 -15.46
C GLU A 130 2.58 11.30 -15.12
N MET A 131 2.28 11.36 -13.83
CA MET A 131 0.99 11.82 -13.31
C MET A 131 1.20 12.87 -12.22
N ASP A 132 0.38 13.93 -12.22
CA ASP A 132 0.42 15.00 -11.21
C ASP A 132 -0.38 14.59 -9.95
N ILE A 133 0.07 13.49 -9.34
CA ILE A 133 -0.46 13.00 -8.07
C ILE A 133 0.69 12.66 -7.13
N ASP A 134 0.52 12.99 -5.86
CA ASP A 134 1.46 12.58 -4.82
C ASP A 134 1.49 11.05 -4.66
N TYR A 135 2.70 10.49 -4.45
CA TYR A 135 2.86 9.04 -4.29
C TYR A 135 2.08 8.49 -3.09
N GLY A 136 2.09 9.22 -1.97
CA GLY A 136 1.35 8.82 -0.77
C GLY A 136 -0.16 8.79 -1.00
N ASP A 137 -0.69 9.80 -1.70
CA ASP A 137 -2.12 9.85 -2.06
C ASP A 137 -2.48 8.71 -3.02
N LEU A 138 -1.64 8.46 -4.02
CA LEU A 138 -1.84 7.36 -4.98
C LEU A 138 -1.81 6.00 -4.28
N ASN A 139 -0.86 5.78 -3.37
CA ASN A 139 -0.78 4.56 -2.58
C ASN A 139 -2.00 4.38 -1.66
N VAL A 140 -2.54 5.45 -1.09
CA VAL A 140 -3.79 5.37 -0.31
C VAL A 140 -4.97 5.01 -1.20
N LEU A 141 -5.09 5.60 -2.39
CA LEU A 141 -6.22 5.34 -3.30
C LEU A 141 -6.18 3.90 -3.83
N ILE A 142 -5.06 3.48 -4.38
CA ILE A 142 -4.92 2.17 -5.04
C ILE A 142 -4.64 1.07 -4.00
N GLY A 143 -3.67 1.30 -3.12
CA GLY A 143 -3.21 0.29 -2.18
C GLY A 143 -4.29 -0.19 -1.23
N ASN A 144 -5.09 0.71 -0.63
CA ASN A 144 -6.18 0.29 0.25
C ASN A 144 -7.29 -0.51 -0.47
N LEU A 145 -7.56 -0.22 -1.74
CA LEU A 145 -8.57 -0.97 -2.48
C LEU A 145 -8.07 -2.36 -2.87
N ILE A 146 -6.80 -2.47 -3.27
CA ILE A 146 -6.16 -3.78 -3.51
C ILE A 146 -6.11 -4.59 -2.21
N ASP A 147 -5.69 -4.00 -1.08
CA ASP A 147 -5.68 -4.67 0.23
C ASP A 147 -7.06 -5.18 0.64
N ASN A 148 -8.11 -4.40 0.38
CA ASN A 148 -9.49 -4.82 0.66
C ASN A 148 -9.88 -6.04 -0.17
N SER A 149 -9.54 -6.05 -1.47
CA SER A 149 -9.83 -7.17 -2.37
C SER A 149 -9.04 -8.42 -1.99
N ILE A 150 -7.75 -8.30 -1.66
CA ILE A 150 -6.92 -9.40 -1.18
C ILE A 150 -7.48 -9.97 0.12
N ASN A 151 -7.86 -9.10 1.06
CA ASN A 151 -8.47 -9.54 2.31
C ASN A 151 -9.83 -10.23 2.12
N ALA A 152 -10.59 -9.85 1.11
CA ALA A 152 -11.85 -10.50 0.77
C ALA A 152 -11.62 -11.91 0.21
N VAL A 153 -10.71 -12.08 -0.75
CA VAL A 153 -10.41 -13.39 -1.35
C VAL A 153 -9.71 -14.34 -0.36
N LYS A 154 -8.89 -13.84 0.57
CA LYS A 154 -8.26 -14.63 1.65
C LYS A 154 -9.28 -15.31 2.58
N ARG A 155 -10.55 -14.90 2.57
CA ARG A 155 -11.63 -15.47 3.39
C ARG A 155 -12.43 -16.57 2.67
N ILE A 156 -12.21 -16.72 1.38
CA ILE A 156 -12.88 -17.75 0.57
C ILE A 156 -12.20 -19.09 0.86
N GLU A 157 -12.97 -20.11 1.22
CA GLU A 157 -12.42 -21.46 1.52
C GLU A 157 -11.89 -22.17 0.28
N ASN A 158 -12.60 -22.05 -0.84
CA ASN A 158 -12.16 -22.61 -2.13
C ASN A 158 -11.73 -21.50 -3.07
N VAL A 159 -10.41 -21.28 -3.16
CA VAL A 159 -9.81 -20.22 -3.97
C VAL A 159 -9.73 -20.54 -5.46
N GLU A 160 -10.05 -21.77 -5.92
CA GLU A 160 -9.91 -22.16 -7.33
C GLU A 160 -10.75 -21.31 -8.29
N ASN A 161 -11.84 -20.71 -7.79
CA ASN A 161 -12.70 -19.81 -8.57
C ASN A 161 -12.65 -18.36 -8.07
N ALA A 162 -11.73 -18.05 -7.15
CA ALA A 162 -11.57 -16.70 -6.66
C ALA A 162 -10.79 -15.85 -7.66
N PHE A 163 -11.22 -14.61 -7.82
CA PHE A 163 -10.60 -13.68 -8.76
C PHE A 163 -10.49 -12.27 -8.18
N ILE A 164 -9.56 -11.50 -8.76
CA ILE A 164 -9.42 -10.04 -8.59
C ILE A 164 -9.22 -9.45 -9.98
N ASP A 165 -10.17 -8.68 -10.46
CA ASP A 165 -10.10 -7.96 -11.73
C ASP A 165 -9.83 -6.49 -11.44
N ILE A 166 -8.79 -5.94 -12.04
CA ILE A 166 -8.32 -4.58 -11.84
C ILE A 166 -8.30 -3.84 -13.17
N ASN A 167 -8.91 -2.68 -13.20
CA ASN A 167 -8.83 -1.76 -14.32
C ASN A 167 -8.49 -0.36 -13.81
N LEU A 168 -7.30 0.13 -14.15
CA LEU A 168 -6.82 1.46 -13.82
C LEU A 168 -6.52 2.22 -15.10
N THR A 169 -7.26 3.28 -15.33
CA THR A 169 -7.08 4.14 -16.51
C THR A 169 -6.92 5.60 -16.10
N CYS A 170 -6.12 6.34 -16.86
CA CYS A 170 -5.99 7.79 -16.68
C CYS A 170 -6.05 8.47 -18.04
N SER A 171 -7.14 9.17 -18.30
CA SER A 171 -7.36 9.88 -19.55
C SER A 171 -7.83 11.31 -19.30
N ALA A 172 -7.28 12.26 -20.06
CA ALA A 172 -7.60 13.69 -19.96
C ALA A 172 -7.57 14.23 -18.51
N GLY A 173 -6.64 13.72 -17.68
CA GLY A 173 -6.51 14.13 -16.28
C GLY A 173 -7.54 13.53 -15.32
N ASN A 174 -8.30 12.55 -15.76
CA ASN A 174 -9.22 11.79 -14.92
C ASN A 174 -8.64 10.40 -14.68
N LEU A 175 -8.39 10.08 -13.42
CA LEU A 175 -8.05 8.74 -12.97
C LEU A 175 -9.33 7.98 -12.68
N VAL A 176 -9.49 6.81 -13.26
CA VAL A 176 -10.58 5.87 -12.97
C VAL A 176 -9.94 4.56 -12.52
N PHE A 177 -10.31 4.10 -11.33
CA PHE A 177 -9.85 2.83 -10.81
C PHE A 177 -11.05 1.97 -10.42
N ILE A 178 -11.20 0.85 -11.11
CA ILE A 178 -12.23 -0.15 -10.88
C ILE A 178 -11.54 -1.42 -10.40
N ILE A 179 -11.99 -1.94 -9.28
CA ILE A 179 -11.53 -3.23 -8.77
C ILE A 179 -12.74 -4.08 -8.41
N LYS A 180 -12.76 -5.29 -8.94
CA LYS A 180 -13.80 -6.28 -8.71
C LYS A 180 -13.16 -7.54 -8.15
N ASN A 181 -13.75 -8.14 -7.13
CA ASN A 181 -13.22 -9.34 -6.52
C ASN A 181 -14.32 -10.28 -6.04
N SER A 182 -13.97 -11.57 -6.00
CA SER A 182 -14.80 -12.57 -5.33
C SER A 182 -14.95 -12.29 -3.84
N TYR A 183 -16.10 -12.61 -3.31
CA TYR A 183 -16.48 -12.42 -1.90
C TYR A 183 -17.33 -13.56 -1.40
N SER A 184 -17.19 -13.92 -0.12
CA SER A 184 -18.08 -14.88 0.57
C SER A 184 -18.56 -14.29 1.89
N ASP A 185 -19.88 -14.36 2.13
CA ASP A 185 -20.52 -13.84 3.35
C ASP A 185 -20.41 -14.85 4.52
N GLU A 186 -19.92 -16.08 4.27
CA GLU A 186 -20.04 -17.21 5.21
C GLU A 186 -19.18 -17.12 6.48
N ARG A 187 -18.29 -16.12 6.55
CA ARG A 187 -17.49 -15.82 7.75
C ARG A 187 -17.54 -14.36 8.16
N GLU A 188 -18.66 -13.91 8.67
CA GLU A 188 -18.65 -12.83 9.66
C GLU A 188 -18.02 -13.35 10.96
N VAL A 189 -16.73 -13.59 10.96
CA VAL A 189 -15.98 -13.74 12.21
C VAL A 189 -15.97 -12.37 12.87
N ARG A 190 -16.87 -12.19 13.82
CA ARG A 190 -16.93 -11.05 14.74
C ARG A 190 -15.69 -11.02 15.62
N SER A 191 -14.50 -10.78 15.06
CA SER A 191 -13.34 -10.42 15.85
C SER A 191 -13.32 -8.90 16.05
N ARG A 192 -13.06 -8.45 17.28
CA ARG A 192 -12.92 -7.03 17.63
C ARG A 192 -11.89 -6.33 16.74
N ASP A 193 -10.88 -7.04 16.25
CA ASP A 193 -9.84 -6.57 15.35
C ASP A 193 -10.35 -6.23 13.94
N TYR A 194 -11.48 -6.83 13.53
CA TYR A 194 -12.11 -6.55 12.25
C TYR A 194 -12.59 -5.10 12.13
N TYR A 195 -13.26 -4.58 13.16
CA TYR A 195 -13.81 -3.22 13.13
C TYR A 195 -12.75 -2.13 13.28
N VAL A 196 -11.62 -2.43 13.91
CA VAL A 196 -10.54 -1.45 14.13
C VAL A 196 -9.77 -1.17 12.85
N ASN A 197 -9.60 -2.14 11.96
CA ASN A 197 -8.78 -1.99 10.75
C ASN A 197 -9.59 -1.71 9.46
N HIS A 198 -10.81 -2.22 9.31
CA HIS A 198 -11.58 -2.09 8.07
C HIS A 198 -12.26 -0.72 7.87
N GLY A 199 -12.53 0.04 8.93
CA GLY A 199 -13.12 1.39 8.80
C GLY A 199 -12.13 2.48 8.40
N ARG A 200 -10.84 2.29 8.63
CA ARG A 200 -9.82 3.33 8.42
C ARG A 200 -9.38 3.45 6.96
N GLY A 201 -9.25 2.37 6.22
CA GLY A 201 -8.79 2.36 4.83
C GLY A 201 -9.75 3.11 3.90
N ILE A 202 -11.03 2.75 3.91
CA ILE A 202 -12.06 3.42 3.09
C ILE A 202 -12.23 4.89 3.50
N GLY A 203 -12.14 5.18 4.80
CA GLY A 203 -12.16 6.56 5.31
C GLY A 203 -11.03 7.40 4.73
N SER A 204 -9.81 6.84 4.68
CA SER A 204 -8.64 7.48 4.08
C SER A 204 -8.80 7.67 2.57
N VAL A 205 -9.30 6.66 1.84
CA VAL A 205 -9.61 6.77 0.41
C VAL A 205 -10.58 7.92 0.15
N LYS A 206 -11.71 7.97 0.87
CA LYS A 206 -12.70 9.05 0.72
C LYS A 206 -12.13 10.44 1.06
N LYS A 207 -11.21 10.53 2.03
CA LYS A 207 -10.52 11.79 2.36
C LYS A 207 -9.64 12.26 1.21
N ILE A 208 -8.86 11.36 0.61
CA ILE A 208 -8.01 11.70 -0.53
C ILE A 208 -8.85 12.03 -1.77
N LEU A 209 -9.93 11.28 -2.06
CA LEU A 209 -10.82 11.57 -3.17
C LEU A 209 -11.40 12.98 -3.10
N ARG A 210 -11.74 13.49 -1.90
CA ARG A 210 -12.19 14.89 -1.73
C ARG A 210 -11.11 15.90 -2.17
N LYS A 211 -9.83 15.63 -1.90
CA LYS A 211 -8.70 16.47 -2.33
C LYS A 211 -8.61 16.57 -3.86
N TYR A 212 -9.00 15.50 -4.55
CA TYR A 212 -8.96 15.39 -6.01
C TYR A 212 -10.35 15.50 -6.67
N ASN A 213 -11.36 16.06 -5.99
CA ASN A 213 -12.74 16.19 -6.46
C ASN A 213 -13.28 14.87 -7.05
N GLY A 214 -12.92 13.76 -6.43
CA GLY A 214 -13.25 12.43 -6.88
C GLY A 214 -14.52 11.86 -6.26
N SER A 215 -14.98 10.73 -6.79
CA SER A 215 -16.12 9.95 -6.29
C SER A 215 -15.70 8.56 -5.86
N TYR A 216 -16.52 7.93 -5.03
CA TYR A 216 -16.37 6.55 -4.56
C TYR A 216 -17.72 5.85 -4.70
N GLU A 217 -17.77 4.78 -5.45
CA GLU A 217 -18.94 3.94 -5.63
C GLU A 217 -18.60 2.49 -5.25
N LEU A 218 -19.53 1.82 -4.60
CA LEU A 218 -19.43 0.42 -4.21
C LEU A 218 -20.69 -0.32 -4.63
N GLN A 219 -20.51 -1.39 -5.38
CA GLN A 219 -21.57 -2.35 -5.69
C GLN A 219 -21.24 -3.69 -5.03
N LYS A 220 -22.22 -4.26 -4.35
CA LYS A 220 -22.10 -5.57 -3.69
C LYS A 220 -23.19 -6.49 -4.22
N THR A 221 -22.78 -7.69 -4.64
CA THR A 221 -23.68 -8.82 -4.92
C THR A 221 -23.43 -9.92 -3.87
N ASP A 222 -24.14 -11.04 -3.95
CA ASP A 222 -23.95 -12.16 -3.00
C ASP A 222 -22.55 -12.80 -3.07
N ARG A 223 -21.82 -12.63 -4.18
CA ARG A 223 -20.53 -13.29 -4.41
C ARG A 223 -19.40 -12.36 -4.83
N GLU A 224 -19.68 -11.10 -5.09
CA GLU A 224 -18.72 -10.17 -5.67
C GLU A 224 -18.83 -8.78 -5.06
N TYR A 225 -17.68 -8.14 -4.89
CA TYR A 225 -17.57 -6.71 -4.63
C TYR A 225 -16.98 -6.02 -5.85
N GLU A 226 -17.57 -4.90 -6.25
CA GLU A 226 -16.99 -4.00 -7.22
C GLU A 226 -16.89 -2.60 -6.60
N THR A 227 -15.67 -2.05 -6.59
CA THR A 227 -15.42 -0.68 -6.16
C THR A 227 -14.92 0.12 -7.34
N CYS A 228 -15.56 1.26 -7.59
CA CYS A 228 -15.14 2.24 -8.57
C CYS A 228 -14.79 3.54 -7.87
N ILE A 229 -13.61 4.08 -8.15
CA ILE A 229 -13.23 5.44 -7.76
C ILE A 229 -12.87 6.26 -8.99
N THR A 230 -13.20 7.55 -8.92
CA THR A 230 -12.73 8.54 -9.89
C THR A 230 -11.97 9.65 -9.15
N ALA A 231 -10.94 10.20 -9.77
CA ALA A 231 -10.20 11.34 -9.21
C ALA A 231 -9.74 12.27 -10.33
N HIS A 232 -9.85 13.59 -10.13
CA HIS A 232 -9.37 14.59 -11.07
C HIS A 232 -7.93 14.97 -10.73
N MET A 233 -7.01 14.64 -11.62
CA MET A 233 -5.57 14.81 -11.43
C MET A 233 -5.10 16.27 -11.57
N TYR A 234 -5.94 17.15 -12.11
CA TYR A 234 -5.60 18.57 -12.21
C TYR A 234 -5.88 19.28 -10.88
N ASN A 235 -4.81 19.67 -10.20
CA ASN A 235 -4.90 20.49 -8.99
C ASN A 235 -5.45 21.87 -9.37
N VAL A 236 -6.65 22.20 -8.90
CA VAL A 236 -7.32 23.50 -9.16
C VAL A 236 -6.45 24.71 -8.73
N GLY A 237 -5.46 24.49 -7.84
CA GLY A 237 -4.51 25.52 -7.41
C GLY A 237 -3.51 25.99 -8.46
N ARG A 238 -3.20 25.20 -9.51
CA ARG A 238 -2.30 25.64 -10.60
C ARG A 238 -2.97 26.52 -11.67
N ARG A 239 -4.30 26.48 -11.81
CA ARG A 239 -5.02 27.35 -12.76
C ARG A 239 -4.96 28.83 -12.41
N LEU A 240 -4.74 29.19 -11.14
CA LEU A 240 -4.69 30.60 -10.72
C LEU A 240 -3.37 31.29 -11.07
N ASN A 241 -2.28 30.54 -11.38
CA ASN A 241 -1.01 31.16 -11.75
C ASN A 241 -0.82 31.36 -13.26
N LEU A 242 -1.60 30.72 -14.12
CA LEU A 242 -1.52 30.93 -15.58
C LEU A 242 -2.29 32.19 -16.03
N ASN A 243 -3.28 32.65 -15.25
CA ASN A 243 -4.01 33.90 -15.53
C ASN A 243 -3.35 35.16 -14.96
N LYS A 244 -2.18 35.06 -14.32
CA LYS A 244 -1.38 36.21 -13.87
C LYS A 244 -0.17 36.52 -14.75
N MET A 245 0.02 35.78 -15.84
CA MET A 245 1.13 35.96 -16.81
C MET A 245 0.64 36.28 -18.22
N SER A 246 -0.60 36.77 -18.37
CA SER A 246 -1.09 37.38 -19.62
C SER A 246 -1.47 38.83 -19.39
#